data_85dd0e6b8e7a03ecdb1a9f87f24b96b8
#
_entry.id   85dd0e6b8e7a03ecdb1a9f87f24b96b8
#
_cell.length_a   1.000
_cell.length_b   1.000
_cell.length_c   1.000
_cell.angle_alpha   90.00
_cell.angle_beta   90.00
_cell.angle_gamma   90.00
#
_symmetry.space_group_name_H-M   'P 1'
#
loop_
_entity.id
_entity.type
_entity.pdbx_description
1 polymer ?
#
loop_
_entity_poly.entity_id
_entity_poly.type
_entity_poly.pdbx_seq_one_letter_code
_entity_poly.pdbx_strand_id
1 'polypeptide(L)'
;LKPADLVGVNKDSYLILDTLPAEYDSRVKAMEVDEKPTEDYSDIGGLDKQIQELREAVVLPMTHADKFKTLGIRAPKGVLLYGPPGTGKTLIARACAAQTNAAYLKLAGPLLVQMFIGDGAKLVRDAFALAKEKAPAIIFIDEIDAIGTKRFDSDTNGDREVQRTMLELLNQLDGFSSDDRVKIIAATNRADILDPALLRSGRLDRKIEFPHPNEDARAQIMEIHARKMNVSGEVNYEELARSTDDFNAAQLKAVCVEAGMLALRRDGTEVNHEDFNEGIIAVQAKKKADLFYYT
;
A
#
# COMPACT_ATOMS: atom_id res chain seq x y z
N LEU A 1 11.78 29.14 20.26
CA LEU A 1 10.46 29.23 19.64
C LEU A 1 10.63 29.61 18.18
N LYS A 2 10.01 28.82 17.32
CA LYS A 2 9.90 29.13 15.88
C LYS A 2 8.52 29.71 15.58
N PRO A 3 8.34 30.50 14.52
CA PRO A 3 7.01 30.89 14.08
C PRO A 3 6.15 29.64 13.84
N ALA A 4 4.92 29.64 14.38
CA ALA A 4 3.96 28.54 14.36
C ALA A 4 4.14 27.42 15.41
N ASP A 5 5.06 27.53 16.37
CA ASP A 5 5.09 26.63 17.52
C ASP A 5 3.86 26.87 18.42
N LEU A 6 3.21 25.78 18.84
CA LEU A 6 2.16 25.82 19.86
C LEU A 6 2.79 26.04 21.23
N VAL A 7 2.30 27.03 21.96
CA VAL A 7 2.86 27.36 23.26
C VAL A 7 1.74 27.46 24.32
N GLY A 8 2.01 26.91 25.49
CA GLY A 8 1.19 27.11 26.67
C GLY A 8 1.47 28.50 27.26
N VAL A 9 0.43 29.34 27.37
CA VAL A 9 0.56 30.69 27.97
C VAL A 9 -0.28 30.81 29.25
N ASN A 10 0.21 31.58 30.20
CA ASN A 10 -0.58 31.93 31.35
C ASN A 10 -1.69 32.91 30.92
N LYS A 11 -2.95 32.66 31.34
CA LYS A 11 -4.12 33.42 30.96
C LYS A 11 -4.06 34.91 31.34
N ASP A 12 -3.44 35.23 32.45
CA ASP A 12 -3.44 36.58 33.00
C ASP A 12 -2.21 37.40 32.59
N SER A 13 -1.04 36.78 32.48
CA SER A 13 0.23 37.46 32.17
C SER A 13 0.72 37.27 30.75
N TYR A 14 0.09 36.39 29.97
CA TYR A 14 0.55 35.98 28.64
C TYR A 14 2.00 35.49 28.58
N LEU A 15 2.57 35.13 29.70
CA LEU A 15 3.91 34.53 29.74
C LEU A 15 3.84 33.12 29.14
N ILE A 16 4.81 32.84 28.28
CA ILE A 16 4.99 31.50 27.70
C ILE A 16 5.54 30.60 28.80
N LEU A 17 4.78 29.56 29.15
CA LEU A 17 5.13 28.59 30.18
C LEU A 17 5.91 27.43 29.60
N ASP A 18 5.44 26.89 28.45
CA ASP A 18 6.08 25.75 27.84
C ASP A 18 5.70 25.68 26.33
N THR A 19 6.45 24.90 25.55
CA THR A 19 6.10 24.53 24.19
C THR A 19 5.25 23.28 24.22
N LEU A 20 4.04 23.38 23.67
CA LEU A 20 3.17 22.23 23.54
C LEU A 20 3.57 21.39 22.32
N PRO A 21 3.42 20.06 22.38
CA PRO A 21 3.64 19.22 21.21
C PRO A 21 2.64 19.60 20.12
N ALA A 22 3.03 19.46 18.85
CA ALA A 22 2.16 19.71 17.73
C ALA A 22 0.90 18.83 17.84
N GLU A 23 -0.28 19.44 17.87
CA GLU A 23 -1.53 18.71 17.82
C GLU A 23 -1.84 18.35 16.37
N TYR A 24 -1.67 17.07 16.05
CA TYR A 24 -2.16 16.52 14.79
C TYR A 24 -3.64 16.13 14.93
N ASP A 25 -4.37 16.23 13.82
CA ASP A 25 -5.73 15.71 13.75
C ASP A 25 -5.75 14.24 14.24
N SER A 26 -6.69 13.90 15.11
CA SER A 26 -6.85 12.53 15.64
C SER A 26 -6.94 11.48 14.53
N ARG A 27 -7.48 11.87 13.37
CA ARG A 27 -7.56 11.05 12.16
C ARG A 27 -6.18 10.73 11.57
N VAL A 28 -5.22 11.67 11.64
CA VAL A 28 -3.84 11.47 11.18
C VAL A 28 -3.11 10.52 12.12
N LYS A 29 -3.32 10.64 13.43
CA LYS A 29 -2.79 9.67 14.40
C LYS A 29 -3.34 8.27 14.19
N ALA A 30 -4.62 8.15 13.82
CA ALA A 30 -5.24 6.86 13.48
C ALA A 30 -4.74 6.26 12.15
N MET A 31 -4.09 7.03 11.29
CA MET A 31 -3.44 6.54 10.06
C MET A 31 -2.06 5.93 10.33
N GLU A 32 -1.47 6.23 11.45
CA GLU A 32 -0.29 5.53 11.91
C GLU A 32 -0.68 4.11 12.26
N VAL A 33 -0.05 3.15 11.63
CA VAL A 33 -0.19 1.75 12.02
C VAL A 33 0.70 1.55 13.23
N ASP A 34 0.11 1.58 14.44
CA ASP A 34 0.82 1.41 15.72
C ASP A 34 1.55 0.07 15.81
N GLU A 35 1.03 -0.96 15.16
CA GLU A 35 1.70 -2.24 15.02
C GLU A 35 2.71 -2.19 13.88
N LYS A 36 3.99 -2.35 14.23
CA LYS A 36 5.04 -2.54 13.21
C LYS A 36 4.62 -3.67 12.30
N PRO A 37 4.64 -3.48 10.97
CA PRO A 37 4.35 -4.55 10.04
C PRO A 37 5.26 -5.75 10.33
N THR A 38 4.66 -6.93 10.48
CA THR A 38 5.36 -8.19 10.78
C THR A 38 5.56 -9.05 9.52
N GLU A 39 5.03 -8.58 8.40
CA GLU A 39 5.13 -9.27 7.13
C GLU A 39 6.57 -9.29 6.62
N ASP A 40 7.00 -10.45 6.14
CA ASP A 40 8.29 -10.63 5.49
C ASP A 40 8.09 -10.87 3.97
N TYR A 41 9.13 -10.65 3.20
CA TYR A 41 9.12 -10.98 1.76
C TYR A 41 8.94 -12.49 1.50
N SER A 42 9.25 -13.35 2.46
CA SER A 42 8.94 -14.78 2.39
C SER A 42 7.44 -15.11 2.37
N ASP A 43 6.59 -14.15 2.76
CA ASP A 43 5.13 -14.27 2.69
C ASP A 43 4.56 -13.83 1.33
N ILE A 44 5.43 -13.47 0.38
CA ILE A 44 5.08 -12.98 -0.95
C ILE A 44 5.65 -13.92 -1.99
N GLY A 45 4.78 -14.56 -2.78
CA GLY A 45 5.19 -15.47 -3.85
C GLY A 45 5.16 -14.82 -5.23
N GLY A 46 6.13 -15.18 -6.08
CA GLY A 46 6.14 -14.84 -7.51
C GLY A 46 6.38 -13.38 -7.86
N LEU A 47 6.87 -12.56 -6.93
CA LEU A 47 7.14 -11.13 -7.13
C LEU A 47 8.61 -10.76 -6.85
N ASP A 48 9.56 -11.68 -7.06
CA ASP A 48 10.97 -11.48 -6.74
C ASP A 48 11.57 -10.25 -7.43
N LYS A 49 11.23 -10.04 -8.70
CA LYS A 49 11.67 -8.88 -9.47
C LYS A 49 11.13 -7.58 -8.88
N GLN A 50 9.85 -7.54 -8.53
CA GLN A 50 9.19 -6.37 -7.94
C GLN A 50 9.74 -6.07 -6.55
N ILE A 51 10.02 -7.11 -5.76
CA ILE A 51 10.68 -6.99 -4.45
C ILE A 51 12.07 -6.36 -4.62
N GLN A 52 12.85 -6.84 -5.59
CA GLN A 52 14.18 -6.29 -5.84
C GLN A 52 14.12 -4.82 -6.28
N GLU A 53 13.23 -4.48 -7.23
CA GLU A 53 13.04 -3.10 -7.70
C GLU A 53 12.60 -2.17 -6.55
N LEU A 54 11.71 -2.63 -5.67
CA LEU A 54 11.27 -1.85 -4.52
C LEU A 54 12.37 -1.68 -3.47
N ARG A 55 13.17 -2.73 -3.21
CA ARG A 55 14.34 -2.65 -2.33
C ARG A 55 15.34 -1.62 -2.83
N GLU A 56 15.63 -1.61 -4.12
CA GLU A 56 16.54 -0.64 -4.74
C GLU A 56 16.01 0.80 -4.66
N ALA A 57 14.70 0.98 -4.82
CA ALA A 57 14.09 2.30 -4.85
C ALA A 57 13.81 2.89 -3.46
N VAL A 58 13.50 2.06 -2.45
CA VAL A 58 13.06 2.51 -1.12
C VAL A 58 14.03 2.07 -0.03
N VAL A 59 14.32 0.76 0.08
CA VAL A 59 15.10 0.21 1.20
C VAL A 59 16.55 0.69 1.17
N LEU A 60 17.22 0.54 0.03
CA LEU A 60 18.63 0.91 -0.10
C LEU A 60 18.89 2.40 0.15
N PRO A 61 18.09 3.35 -0.37
CA PRO A 61 18.28 4.76 -0.07
C PRO A 61 18.09 5.10 1.41
N MET A 62 17.18 4.41 2.10
CA MET A 62 16.93 4.64 3.53
C MET A 62 18.01 4.04 4.43
N THR A 63 18.54 2.88 4.06
CA THR A 63 19.54 2.16 4.88
C THR A 63 20.98 2.52 4.54
N HIS A 64 21.26 2.93 3.31
CA HIS A 64 22.60 3.20 2.78
C HIS A 64 22.69 4.56 2.08
N ALA A 65 22.11 5.61 2.66
CA ALA A 65 22.09 6.97 2.10
C ALA A 65 23.50 7.48 1.74
N ASP A 66 24.51 7.11 2.51
CA ASP A 66 25.91 7.53 2.28
C ASP A 66 26.48 7.00 0.96
N LYS A 67 26.10 5.78 0.56
CA LYS A 67 26.53 5.20 -0.73
C LYS A 67 25.98 5.98 -1.92
N PHE A 68 24.71 6.42 -1.81
CA PHE A 68 24.08 7.25 -2.85
C PHE A 68 24.76 8.61 -2.99
N LYS A 69 25.12 9.24 -1.85
CA LYS A 69 25.87 10.51 -1.84
C LYS A 69 27.25 10.36 -2.46
N THR A 70 27.97 9.29 -2.12
CA THR A 70 29.32 9.01 -2.64
C THR A 70 29.30 8.77 -4.15
N LEU A 71 28.28 8.09 -4.67
CA LEU A 71 28.10 7.83 -6.09
C LEU A 71 27.48 9.02 -6.86
N GLY A 72 27.03 10.07 -6.17
CA GLY A 72 26.35 11.20 -6.78
C GLY A 72 24.99 10.87 -7.40
N ILE A 73 24.37 9.76 -6.98
CA ILE A 73 23.08 9.29 -7.50
C ILE A 73 21.96 9.86 -6.63
N ARG A 74 20.96 10.45 -7.28
CA ARG A 74 19.75 10.90 -6.57
C ARG A 74 18.82 9.71 -6.33
N ALA A 75 18.50 9.45 -5.06
CA ALA A 75 17.52 8.43 -4.70
C ALA A 75 16.11 8.83 -5.16
N PRO A 76 15.30 7.87 -5.66
CA PRO A 76 13.90 8.14 -5.95
C PRO A 76 13.17 8.60 -4.69
N LYS A 77 12.26 9.58 -4.82
CA LYS A 77 11.44 10.04 -3.70
C LYS A 77 10.23 9.17 -3.48
N GLY A 78 9.61 8.74 -4.57
CA GLY A 78 8.39 7.97 -4.55
C GLY A 78 8.36 6.86 -5.59
N VAL A 79 7.59 5.83 -5.27
CA VAL A 79 7.36 4.66 -6.10
C VAL A 79 5.87 4.49 -6.33
N LEU A 80 5.48 4.23 -7.58
CA LEU A 80 4.12 3.85 -7.95
C LEU A 80 4.05 2.35 -8.19
N LEU A 81 3.23 1.66 -7.40
CA LEU A 81 2.86 0.27 -7.59
C LEU A 81 1.55 0.21 -8.39
N TYR A 82 1.55 -0.42 -9.53
CA TYR A 82 0.34 -0.49 -10.37
C TYR A 82 0.11 -1.89 -10.92
N GLY A 83 -1.15 -2.20 -11.20
CA GLY A 83 -1.56 -3.50 -11.74
C GLY A 83 -2.93 -3.94 -11.21
N PRO A 84 -3.41 -5.12 -11.63
CA PRO A 84 -4.72 -5.63 -11.24
C PRO A 84 -4.92 -5.69 -9.72
N PRO A 85 -6.17 -5.64 -9.24
CA PRO A 85 -6.46 -5.80 -7.82
C PRO A 85 -6.07 -7.21 -7.34
N GLY A 86 -5.72 -7.32 -6.05
CA GLY A 86 -5.40 -8.61 -5.43
C GLY A 86 -4.06 -9.21 -5.82
N THR A 87 -3.11 -8.42 -6.38
CA THR A 87 -1.76 -8.86 -6.74
C THR A 87 -0.70 -8.63 -5.66
N GLY A 88 -1.08 -8.14 -4.46
CA GLY A 88 -0.16 -8.02 -3.33
C GLY A 88 0.51 -6.65 -3.15
N LYS A 89 0.06 -5.59 -3.83
CA LYS A 89 0.63 -4.23 -3.73
C LYS A 89 0.72 -3.69 -2.31
N THR A 90 -0.34 -3.82 -1.53
CA THR A 90 -0.38 -3.39 -0.13
C THR A 90 0.52 -4.26 0.77
N LEU A 91 0.58 -5.57 0.49
CA LEU A 91 1.39 -6.52 1.26
C LEU A 91 2.88 -6.23 1.11
N ILE A 92 3.35 -5.99 -0.12
CA ILE A 92 4.77 -5.69 -0.38
C ILE A 92 5.19 -4.35 0.23
N ALA A 93 4.30 -3.35 0.27
CA ALA A 93 4.57 -2.07 0.91
C ALA A 93 4.75 -2.23 2.44
N ARG A 94 3.95 -3.09 3.08
CA ARG A 94 4.09 -3.42 4.50
C ARG A 94 5.37 -4.19 4.78
N ALA A 95 5.71 -5.18 3.97
CA ALA A 95 6.97 -5.92 4.09
C ALA A 95 8.19 -5.00 3.91
N CYS A 96 8.11 -4.03 2.99
CA CYS A 96 9.15 -3.03 2.81
C CYS A 96 9.33 -2.15 4.06
N ALA A 97 8.26 -1.72 4.69
CA ALA A 97 8.30 -0.95 5.92
C ALA A 97 8.87 -1.76 7.10
N ALA A 98 8.50 -3.03 7.20
CA ALA A 98 9.05 -3.94 8.21
C ALA A 98 10.58 -4.04 8.12
N GLN A 99 11.12 -4.18 6.91
CA GLN A 99 12.56 -4.29 6.69
C GLN A 99 13.35 -3.00 6.94
N THR A 100 12.74 -1.85 6.70
CA THR A 100 13.39 -0.56 6.91
C THR A 100 13.32 -0.08 8.36
N ASN A 101 12.56 -0.77 9.20
CA ASN A 101 12.27 -0.35 10.59
C ASN A 101 11.74 1.09 10.65
N ALA A 102 11.07 1.53 9.59
CA ALA A 102 10.51 2.86 9.43
C ALA A 102 9.09 2.93 10.00
N ALA A 103 8.67 4.12 10.41
CA ALA A 103 7.27 4.38 10.73
C ALA A 103 6.42 4.22 9.47
N TYR A 104 5.28 3.52 9.59
CA TYR A 104 4.40 3.24 8.47
C TYR A 104 3.09 4.01 8.61
N LEU A 105 2.85 4.93 7.68
CA LEU A 105 1.64 5.74 7.62
C LEU A 105 0.81 5.30 6.41
N LYS A 106 -0.42 4.83 6.64
CA LYS A 106 -1.32 4.39 5.58
C LYS A 106 -2.39 5.45 5.33
N LEU A 107 -2.43 5.97 4.10
CA LEU A 107 -3.47 6.87 3.58
C LEU A 107 -4.32 6.10 2.55
N ALA A 108 -5.64 6.20 2.66
CA ALA A 108 -6.54 5.68 1.65
C ALA A 108 -7.06 6.83 0.79
N GLY A 109 -6.86 6.76 -0.53
CA GLY A 109 -7.34 7.78 -1.48
C GLY A 109 -8.82 8.10 -1.32
N PRO A 110 -9.73 7.12 -1.27
CA PRO A 110 -11.16 7.36 -1.06
C PRO A 110 -11.48 8.14 0.22
N LEU A 111 -10.73 7.92 1.29
CA LEU A 111 -10.93 8.66 2.55
C LEU A 111 -10.66 10.16 2.37
N LEU A 112 -9.65 10.50 1.57
CA LEU A 112 -9.29 11.89 1.29
C LEU A 112 -10.34 12.65 0.46
N VAL A 113 -11.17 11.92 -0.30
CA VAL A 113 -12.24 12.47 -1.14
C VAL A 113 -13.56 12.64 -0.35
N GLN A 114 -13.85 11.74 0.57
CA GLN A 114 -15.13 11.71 1.31
C GLN A 114 -15.21 12.73 2.45
N MET A 115 -14.18 13.56 2.64
CA MET A 115 -14.12 14.53 3.73
C MET A 115 -14.85 15.83 3.42
N PHE A 116 -15.13 16.60 4.48
CA PHE A 116 -15.67 17.96 4.36
C PHE A 116 -14.70 18.87 3.58
N ILE A 117 -15.26 19.94 3.02
CA ILE A 117 -14.54 20.93 2.21
C ILE A 117 -13.28 21.43 2.94
N GLY A 118 -12.10 21.20 2.35
CA GLY A 118 -10.80 21.62 2.88
C GLY A 118 -10.10 20.65 3.80
N ASP A 119 -10.78 19.63 4.32
CA ASP A 119 -10.21 18.65 5.26
C ASP A 119 -9.20 17.71 4.57
N GLY A 120 -9.44 17.31 3.32
CA GLY A 120 -8.55 16.41 2.59
C GLY A 120 -7.15 16.98 2.40
N ALA A 121 -7.05 18.23 1.98
CA ALA A 121 -5.76 18.92 1.82
C ALA A 121 -5.03 19.11 3.16
N LYS A 122 -5.77 19.43 4.24
CA LYS A 122 -5.20 19.53 5.59
C LYS A 122 -4.64 18.18 6.04
N LEU A 123 -5.41 17.11 5.85
CA LEU A 123 -5.02 15.75 6.24
C LEU A 123 -3.72 15.29 5.55
N VAL A 124 -3.60 15.57 4.25
CA VAL A 124 -2.35 15.33 3.50
C VAL A 124 -1.19 16.08 4.13
N ARG A 125 -1.34 17.39 4.41
CA ARG A 125 -0.30 18.21 5.02
C ARG A 125 0.14 17.68 6.38
N ASP A 126 -0.82 17.35 7.23
CA ASP A 126 -0.57 16.87 8.58
C ASP A 126 0.08 15.47 8.56
N ALA A 127 -0.32 14.58 7.63
CA ALA A 127 0.32 13.27 7.45
C ALA A 127 1.78 13.39 7.02
N PHE A 128 2.10 14.32 6.11
CA PHE A 128 3.47 14.57 5.71
C PHE A 128 4.30 15.24 6.81
N ALA A 129 3.71 16.10 7.63
CA ALA A 129 4.35 16.69 8.79
C ALA A 129 4.69 15.62 9.84
N LEU A 130 3.73 14.72 10.14
CA LEU A 130 3.94 13.60 11.04
C LEU A 130 5.04 12.64 10.53
N ALA A 131 5.06 12.36 9.22
CA ALA A 131 6.12 11.53 8.63
C ALA A 131 7.52 12.14 8.78
N LYS A 132 7.63 13.46 8.68
CA LYS A 132 8.91 14.17 8.93
C LYS A 132 9.35 14.08 10.38
N GLU A 133 8.42 14.21 11.31
CA GLU A 133 8.70 14.13 12.75
C GLU A 133 9.15 12.71 13.13
N LYS A 134 8.50 11.69 12.57
CA LYS A 134 8.79 10.28 12.86
C LYS A 134 9.80 9.64 11.89
N ALA A 135 10.57 10.42 11.17
CA ALA A 135 11.58 9.89 10.25
C ALA A 135 12.60 8.96 10.96
N PRO A 136 12.95 7.78 10.37
CA PRO A 136 12.60 7.32 9.04
C PRO A 136 11.15 6.84 8.90
N ALA A 137 10.45 7.25 7.84
CA ALA A 137 9.04 6.95 7.64
C ALA A 137 8.71 6.58 6.19
N ILE A 138 7.70 5.74 6.03
CA ILE A 138 7.11 5.39 4.73
C ILE A 138 5.65 5.82 4.74
N ILE A 139 5.27 6.67 3.79
CA ILE A 139 3.88 7.02 3.53
C ILE A 139 3.37 6.11 2.42
N PHE A 140 2.39 5.29 2.74
CA PHE A 140 1.71 4.44 1.76
C PHE A 140 0.35 5.03 1.41
N ILE A 141 0.16 5.35 0.13
CA ILE A 141 -1.09 5.90 -0.40
C ILE A 141 -1.77 4.82 -1.23
N ASP A 142 -2.82 4.21 -0.68
CA ASP A 142 -3.60 3.19 -1.38
C ASP A 142 -4.69 3.84 -2.24
N GLU A 143 -5.00 3.24 -3.39
CA GLU A 143 -6.01 3.74 -4.33
C GLU A 143 -5.82 5.23 -4.68
N ILE A 144 -4.59 5.61 -5.06
CA ILE A 144 -4.26 7.00 -5.39
C ILE A 144 -5.10 7.55 -6.56
N ASP A 145 -5.67 6.68 -7.38
CA ASP A 145 -6.56 7.03 -8.48
C ASP A 145 -7.83 7.75 -8.00
N ALA A 146 -8.26 7.58 -6.75
CA ALA A 146 -9.38 8.32 -6.19
C ALA A 146 -9.15 9.85 -6.18
N ILE A 147 -7.90 10.29 -6.00
CA ILE A 147 -7.53 11.72 -5.95
C ILE A 147 -6.69 12.16 -7.15
N GLY A 148 -6.02 11.23 -7.80
CA GLY A 148 -5.00 11.46 -8.83
C GLY A 148 -5.50 11.31 -10.27
N THR A 149 -6.80 11.36 -10.52
CA THR A 149 -7.35 11.24 -11.88
C THR A 149 -7.05 12.46 -12.75
N LYS A 150 -6.94 12.23 -14.06
CA LYS A 150 -6.85 13.30 -15.06
C LYS A 150 -8.03 14.26 -14.90
N ARG A 151 -7.77 15.55 -15.07
CA ARG A 151 -8.78 16.61 -14.94
C ARG A 151 -9.88 16.39 -15.98
N PHE A 152 -11.10 16.24 -15.51
CA PHE A 152 -12.29 16.43 -16.33
C PHE A 152 -12.83 17.82 -16.07
N ASP A 153 -13.27 18.52 -17.12
CA ASP A 153 -13.88 19.84 -17.03
C ASP A 153 -15.30 19.74 -16.46
N SER A 154 -15.42 19.25 -15.22
CA SER A 154 -16.69 19.19 -14.50
C SER A 154 -16.72 20.26 -13.42
N ASP A 155 -17.75 21.11 -13.46
CA ASP A 155 -17.94 22.25 -12.54
C ASP A 155 -18.58 21.86 -11.19
N THR A 156 -18.49 20.60 -10.78
CA THR A 156 -19.06 20.15 -9.50
C THR A 156 -18.19 20.53 -8.31
N ASN A 157 -18.81 20.93 -7.20
CA ASN A 157 -18.07 21.31 -5.98
C ASN A 157 -17.19 20.16 -5.45
N GLY A 158 -17.60 18.91 -5.66
CA GLY A 158 -16.82 17.75 -5.27
C GLY A 158 -15.49 17.63 -6.04
N ASP A 159 -15.50 17.89 -7.33
CA ASP A 159 -14.30 17.81 -8.18
C ASP A 159 -13.26 18.87 -7.80
N ARG A 160 -13.70 20.05 -7.37
CA ARG A 160 -12.79 21.11 -6.89
C ARG A 160 -12.04 20.71 -5.63
N GLU A 161 -12.68 19.98 -4.70
CA GLU A 161 -12.02 19.51 -3.48
C GLU A 161 -11.03 18.36 -3.76
N VAL A 162 -11.36 17.45 -4.67
CA VAL A 162 -10.42 16.42 -5.14
C VAL A 162 -9.20 17.06 -5.77
N GLN A 163 -9.39 18.05 -6.65
CA GLN A 163 -8.31 18.79 -7.26
C GLN A 163 -7.44 19.54 -6.24
N ARG A 164 -8.06 20.15 -5.22
CA ARG A 164 -7.34 20.83 -4.14
C ARG A 164 -6.48 19.87 -3.33
N THR A 165 -7.02 18.72 -2.98
CA THR A 165 -6.29 17.65 -2.28
C THR A 165 -5.13 17.14 -3.13
N MET A 166 -5.35 16.95 -4.44
CA MET A 166 -4.29 16.56 -5.37
C MET A 166 -3.20 17.63 -5.48
N LEU A 167 -3.57 18.91 -5.59
CA LEU A 167 -2.59 20.00 -5.65
C LEU A 167 -1.75 20.07 -4.37
N GLU A 168 -2.36 19.88 -3.20
CA GLU A 168 -1.63 19.81 -1.93
C GLU A 168 -0.68 18.61 -1.91
N LEU A 169 -1.13 17.43 -2.37
CA LEU A 169 -0.25 16.25 -2.48
C LEU A 169 0.96 16.56 -3.38
N LEU A 170 0.75 17.17 -4.55
CA LEU A 170 1.84 17.56 -5.45
C LEU A 170 2.80 18.54 -4.79
N ASN A 171 2.28 19.54 -4.07
CA ASN A 171 3.09 20.51 -3.32
C ASN A 171 3.93 19.84 -2.23
N GLN A 172 3.34 18.89 -1.50
CA GLN A 172 4.07 18.13 -0.50
C GLN A 172 5.16 17.24 -1.13
N LEU A 173 4.88 16.58 -2.26
CA LEU A 173 5.87 15.80 -3.03
C LEU A 173 7.04 16.68 -3.50
N ASP A 174 6.76 17.89 -3.99
CA ASP A 174 7.80 18.83 -4.45
C ASP A 174 8.58 19.42 -3.27
N GLY A 175 7.91 19.73 -2.16
CA GLY A 175 8.51 20.29 -0.95
C GLY A 175 9.39 19.31 -0.17
N PHE A 176 9.34 18.03 -0.51
CA PHE A 176 10.07 16.94 0.15
C PHE A 176 11.52 16.77 -0.35
N SER A 177 12.09 17.76 -1.02
CA SER A 177 13.38 17.61 -1.73
C SER A 177 14.62 17.45 -0.85
N SER A 178 14.53 17.61 0.47
CA SER A 178 15.70 17.63 1.36
C SER A 178 15.77 16.49 2.37
N ASP A 179 14.74 15.67 2.52
CA ASP A 179 14.75 14.60 3.54
C ASP A 179 14.70 13.21 2.89
N ASP A 180 15.87 12.59 2.70
CA ASP A 180 16.00 11.24 2.14
C ASP A 180 15.44 10.12 3.05
N ARG A 181 15.05 10.46 4.29
CA ARG A 181 14.55 9.52 5.30
C ARG A 181 13.05 9.26 5.21
N VAL A 182 12.32 10.01 4.38
CA VAL A 182 10.90 9.77 4.14
C VAL A 182 10.69 9.33 2.69
N LYS A 183 10.03 8.20 2.50
CA LYS A 183 9.72 7.65 1.18
C LYS A 183 8.21 7.51 1.01
N ILE A 184 7.77 7.61 -0.24
CA ILE A 184 6.36 7.54 -0.60
C ILE A 184 6.16 6.33 -1.49
N ILE A 185 5.20 5.49 -1.14
CA ILE A 185 4.76 4.36 -1.97
C ILE A 185 3.29 4.59 -2.28
N ALA A 186 2.96 4.80 -3.53
CA ALA A 186 1.58 4.93 -3.99
C ALA A 186 1.14 3.64 -4.69
N ALA A 187 -0.11 3.23 -4.50
CA ALA A 187 -0.67 2.07 -5.17
C ALA A 187 -1.95 2.44 -5.93
N THR A 188 -2.11 1.85 -7.13
CA THR A 188 -3.32 2.00 -7.94
C THR A 188 -3.64 0.72 -8.70
N ASN A 189 -4.92 0.49 -8.93
CA ASN A 189 -5.38 -0.55 -9.85
C ASN A 189 -5.53 -0.02 -11.29
N ARG A 190 -5.52 1.31 -11.49
CA ARG A 190 -5.81 1.97 -12.75
C ARG A 190 -4.78 3.05 -13.06
N ALA A 191 -3.60 2.63 -13.52
CA ALA A 191 -2.52 3.57 -13.86
C ALA A 191 -2.84 4.46 -15.08
N ASP A 192 -3.73 4.02 -15.96
CA ASP A 192 -4.15 4.69 -17.19
C ASP A 192 -4.88 6.03 -16.96
N ILE A 193 -5.59 6.14 -15.83
CA ILE A 193 -6.38 7.32 -15.49
C ILE A 193 -5.62 8.36 -14.67
N LEU A 194 -4.42 8.03 -14.17
CA LEU A 194 -3.64 8.93 -13.34
C LEU A 194 -3.20 10.19 -14.11
N ASP A 195 -3.19 11.32 -13.40
CA ASP A 195 -2.65 12.56 -13.92
C ASP A 195 -1.13 12.43 -14.12
N PRO A 196 -0.61 12.73 -15.34
CA PRO A 196 0.82 12.70 -15.61
C PRO A 196 1.67 13.56 -14.68
N ALA A 197 1.08 14.56 -14.03
CA ALA A 197 1.77 15.39 -13.06
C ALA A 197 2.30 14.62 -11.85
N LEU A 198 1.62 13.55 -11.41
CA LEU A 198 2.10 12.67 -10.34
C LEU A 198 3.33 11.86 -10.76
N LEU A 199 3.47 11.59 -12.06
CA LEU A 199 4.49 10.69 -12.62
C LEU A 199 5.75 11.43 -13.10
N ARG A 200 5.85 12.73 -12.81
CA ARG A 200 7.02 13.53 -13.15
C ARG A 200 8.22 13.18 -12.27
N SER A 201 9.43 13.39 -12.83
CA SER A 201 10.68 13.27 -12.10
C SER A 201 10.66 14.14 -10.83
N GLY A 202 11.12 13.58 -9.74
CA GLY A 202 11.08 14.22 -8.41
C GLY A 202 9.80 13.97 -7.61
N ARG A 203 8.86 13.17 -8.13
CA ARG A 203 7.61 12.76 -7.46
C ARG A 203 7.53 11.24 -7.38
N LEU A 204 6.65 10.60 -8.16
CA LEU A 204 6.59 9.13 -8.28
C LEU A 204 7.48 8.69 -9.45
N ASP A 205 8.78 8.69 -9.21
CA ASP A 205 9.80 8.50 -10.26
C ASP A 205 9.85 7.07 -10.80
N ARG A 206 9.63 6.10 -9.91
CA ARG A 206 9.69 4.68 -10.24
C ARG A 206 8.29 4.11 -10.34
N LYS A 207 8.08 3.33 -11.40
CA LYS A 207 6.82 2.60 -11.62
C LYS A 207 7.13 1.11 -11.61
N ILE A 208 6.47 0.37 -10.75
CA ILE A 208 6.64 -1.08 -10.61
C ILE A 208 5.31 -1.74 -10.97
N GLU A 209 5.34 -2.58 -11.98
CA GLU A 209 4.18 -3.33 -12.45
C GLU A 209 3.98 -4.61 -11.65
N PHE A 210 2.74 -4.87 -11.26
CA PHE A 210 2.30 -6.09 -10.60
C PHE A 210 1.40 -6.86 -11.56
N PRO A 211 1.95 -7.77 -12.38
CA PRO A 211 1.18 -8.56 -13.31
C PRO A 211 0.34 -9.62 -12.60
N HIS A 212 -0.57 -10.26 -13.33
CA HIS A 212 -1.17 -11.51 -12.86
C HIS A 212 -0.08 -12.56 -12.63
N PRO A 213 -0.20 -13.37 -11.57
CA PRO A 213 0.78 -14.42 -11.27
C PRO A 213 0.79 -15.48 -12.37
N ASN A 214 1.98 -15.88 -12.82
CA ASN A 214 2.17 -17.02 -13.71
C ASN A 214 1.94 -18.35 -12.97
N GLU A 215 2.02 -19.48 -13.67
CA GLU A 215 1.77 -20.81 -13.08
C GLU A 215 2.65 -21.09 -11.85
N ASP A 216 3.96 -20.84 -11.95
CA ASP A 216 4.91 -21.06 -10.85
C ASP A 216 4.61 -20.16 -9.65
N ALA A 217 4.29 -18.88 -9.92
CA ALA A 217 3.91 -17.93 -8.88
C ALA A 217 2.60 -18.34 -8.19
N ARG A 218 1.61 -18.87 -8.94
CA ARG A 218 0.36 -19.35 -8.35
C ARG A 218 0.59 -20.54 -7.42
N ALA A 219 1.46 -21.48 -7.81
CA ALA A 219 1.84 -22.61 -6.95
C ALA A 219 2.51 -22.11 -5.66
N GLN A 220 3.48 -21.22 -5.77
CA GLN A 220 4.16 -20.61 -4.61
C GLN A 220 3.19 -19.87 -3.68
N ILE A 221 2.26 -19.09 -4.24
CA ILE A 221 1.26 -18.35 -3.44
C ILE A 221 0.38 -19.32 -2.65
N MET A 222 -0.10 -20.39 -3.26
CA MET A 222 -0.90 -21.41 -2.58
C MET A 222 -0.08 -22.10 -1.48
N GLU A 223 1.16 -22.47 -1.74
CA GLU A 223 2.07 -23.06 -0.76
C GLU A 223 2.29 -22.14 0.45
N ILE A 224 2.54 -20.84 0.21
CA ILE A 224 2.71 -19.85 1.28
C ILE A 224 1.46 -19.75 2.15
N HIS A 225 0.27 -19.68 1.55
CA HIS A 225 -0.97 -19.61 2.31
C HIS A 225 -1.34 -20.91 3.02
N ALA A 226 -0.94 -22.05 2.46
CA ALA A 226 -1.14 -23.37 3.05
C ALA A 226 -0.13 -23.71 4.16
N ARG A 227 0.99 -22.97 4.27
CA ARG A 227 2.07 -23.24 5.25
C ARG A 227 1.61 -23.34 6.70
N LYS A 228 0.56 -22.62 7.08
CA LYS A 228 -0.03 -22.62 8.43
C LYS A 228 -1.16 -23.63 8.61
N MET A 229 -1.51 -24.34 7.54
CA MET A 229 -2.60 -25.33 7.54
C MET A 229 -2.00 -26.73 7.69
N ASN A 230 -2.77 -27.64 8.24
CA ASN A 230 -2.40 -29.06 8.23
C ASN A 230 -2.81 -29.67 6.89
N VAL A 231 -1.86 -29.78 5.98
CA VAL A 231 -2.07 -30.23 4.60
C VAL A 231 -1.46 -31.60 4.41
N SER A 232 -2.20 -32.52 3.75
CA SER A 232 -1.68 -33.83 3.37
C SER A 232 -0.46 -33.72 2.46
N GLY A 233 0.54 -34.58 2.65
CA GLY A 233 1.75 -34.61 1.82
C GLY A 233 1.53 -34.97 0.35
N GLU A 234 0.31 -35.37 -0.03
CA GLU A 234 -0.06 -35.74 -1.40
C GLU A 234 -0.51 -34.54 -2.25
N VAL A 235 -0.59 -33.34 -1.66
CA VAL A 235 -1.05 -32.13 -2.38
C VAL A 235 0.01 -31.65 -3.36
N ASN A 236 -0.33 -31.58 -4.64
CA ASN A 236 0.53 -31.06 -5.70
C ASN A 236 0.07 -29.64 -6.11
N TYR A 237 0.80 -28.61 -5.64
CA TYR A 237 0.48 -27.21 -5.93
C TYR A 237 0.70 -26.83 -7.40
N GLU A 238 1.58 -27.49 -8.14
CA GLU A 238 1.79 -27.24 -9.57
C GLU A 238 0.56 -27.68 -10.39
N GLU A 239 -0.03 -28.82 -10.06
CA GLU A 239 -1.25 -29.30 -10.70
C GLU A 239 -2.43 -28.38 -10.41
N LEU A 240 -2.57 -27.94 -9.14
CA LEU A 240 -3.58 -26.96 -8.77
C LEU A 240 -3.38 -25.61 -9.46
N ALA A 241 -2.13 -25.18 -9.67
CA ALA A 241 -1.83 -23.95 -10.39
C ALA A 241 -2.30 -24.01 -11.87
N ARG A 242 -2.19 -25.16 -12.54
CA ARG A 242 -2.69 -25.34 -13.91
C ARG A 242 -4.20 -25.17 -14.03
N SER A 243 -4.94 -25.55 -13.00
CA SER A 243 -6.41 -25.40 -12.97
C SER A 243 -6.90 -24.02 -12.51
N THR A 244 -6.00 -23.12 -12.12
CA THR A 244 -6.32 -21.76 -11.61
C THR A 244 -5.91 -20.65 -12.57
N ASP A 245 -6.10 -20.82 -13.86
CA ASP A 245 -5.79 -19.76 -14.85
C ASP A 245 -6.56 -18.48 -14.54
N ASP A 246 -5.85 -17.33 -14.71
CA ASP A 246 -6.37 -15.99 -14.45
C ASP A 246 -6.77 -15.71 -12.98
N PHE A 247 -6.30 -16.50 -12.03
CA PHE A 247 -6.50 -16.19 -10.62
C PHE A 247 -5.44 -15.19 -10.13
N ASN A 248 -5.90 -14.19 -9.39
CA ASN A 248 -5.02 -13.28 -8.63
C ASN A 248 -4.64 -13.90 -7.28
N ALA A 249 -3.65 -13.31 -6.59
CA ALA A 249 -3.18 -13.82 -5.30
C ALA A 249 -4.28 -13.85 -4.22
N ALA A 250 -5.22 -12.90 -4.24
CA ALA A 250 -6.35 -12.87 -3.32
C ALA A 250 -7.30 -14.04 -3.54
N GLN A 251 -7.55 -14.41 -4.80
CA GLN A 251 -8.37 -15.57 -5.14
C GLN A 251 -7.70 -16.89 -4.77
N LEU A 252 -6.39 -17.00 -4.96
CA LEU A 252 -5.62 -18.18 -4.52
C LEU A 252 -5.65 -18.34 -2.99
N LYS A 253 -5.54 -17.24 -2.24
CA LYS A 253 -5.77 -17.25 -0.80
C LYS A 253 -7.19 -17.72 -0.45
N ALA A 254 -8.20 -17.27 -1.18
CA ALA A 254 -9.58 -17.70 -0.98
C ALA A 254 -9.76 -19.19 -1.25
N VAL A 255 -9.06 -19.75 -2.26
CA VAL A 255 -9.04 -21.21 -2.52
C VAL A 255 -8.50 -21.97 -1.30
N CYS A 256 -7.38 -21.55 -0.72
CA CYS A 256 -6.82 -22.19 0.46
C CYS A 256 -7.79 -22.15 1.66
N VAL A 257 -8.46 -21.01 1.86
CA VAL A 257 -9.47 -20.88 2.94
C VAL A 257 -10.67 -21.79 2.69
N GLU A 258 -11.20 -21.82 1.46
CA GLU A 258 -12.34 -22.65 1.10
C GLU A 258 -12.00 -24.15 1.22
N ALA A 259 -10.80 -24.58 0.79
CA ALA A 259 -10.31 -25.93 0.96
C ALA A 259 -10.26 -26.34 2.44
N GLY A 260 -9.76 -25.45 3.32
CA GLY A 260 -9.78 -25.67 4.77
C GLY A 260 -11.19 -25.80 5.34
N MET A 261 -12.14 -24.99 4.85
CA MET A 261 -13.56 -25.08 5.25
C MET A 261 -14.21 -26.38 4.78
N LEU A 262 -13.86 -26.86 3.59
CA LEU A 262 -14.34 -28.16 3.08
C LEU A 262 -13.80 -29.32 3.91
N ALA A 263 -12.52 -29.30 4.27
CA ALA A 263 -11.93 -30.28 5.17
C ALA A 263 -12.65 -30.32 6.54
N LEU A 264 -12.99 -29.15 7.10
CA LEU A 264 -13.76 -29.06 8.35
C LEU A 264 -15.18 -29.63 8.20
N ARG A 265 -15.87 -29.38 7.07
CA ARG A 265 -17.23 -29.94 6.83
C ARG A 265 -17.27 -31.44 6.78
N ARG A 266 -16.19 -32.09 6.33
CA ARG A 266 -16.08 -33.57 6.33
C ARG A 266 -15.47 -34.16 7.62
N ASP A 267 -15.32 -33.32 8.68
CA ASP A 267 -14.65 -33.68 9.94
C ASP A 267 -13.21 -34.22 9.74
N GLY A 268 -12.54 -33.78 8.69
CA GLY A 268 -11.16 -34.13 8.37
C GLY A 268 -10.15 -33.41 9.25
N THR A 269 -9.05 -34.08 9.58
CA THR A 269 -7.93 -33.50 10.33
C THR A 269 -6.88 -32.84 9.42
N GLU A 270 -6.92 -33.12 8.13
CA GLU A 270 -5.98 -32.67 7.12
C GLU A 270 -6.73 -32.20 5.89
N VAL A 271 -6.15 -31.21 5.17
CA VAL A 271 -6.67 -30.73 3.90
C VAL A 271 -6.07 -31.56 2.77
N ASN A 272 -6.89 -32.21 1.99
CA ASN A 272 -6.48 -33.10 0.91
C ASN A 272 -6.48 -32.35 -0.45
N HIS A 273 -5.88 -32.97 -1.45
CA HIS A 273 -5.87 -32.45 -2.83
C HIS A 273 -7.28 -32.21 -3.41
N GLU A 274 -8.23 -33.07 -3.09
CA GLU A 274 -9.63 -32.94 -3.50
C GLU A 274 -10.29 -31.71 -2.89
N ASP A 275 -10.02 -31.37 -1.63
CA ASP A 275 -10.54 -30.17 -0.97
C ASP A 275 -10.09 -28.90 -1.70
N PHE A 276 -8.83 -28.86 -2.18
CA PHE A 276 -8.34 -27.76 -3.00
C PHE A 276 -9.03 -27.68 -4.36
N ASN A 277 -9.25 -28.79 -5.04
CA ASN A 277 -9.97 -28.83 -6.32
C ASN A 277 -11.42 -28.35 -6.17
N GLU A 278 -12.14 -28.79 -5.15
CA GLU A 278 -13.47 -28.28 -4.84
C GLU A 278 -13.45 -26.80 -4.46
N GLY A 279 -12.44 -26.35 -3.70
CA GLY A 279 -12.21 -24.95 -3.37
C GLY A 279 -12.02 -24.06 -4.62
N ILE A 280 -11.27 -24.55 -5.61
CA ILE A 280 -11.08 -23.86 -6.91
C ILE A 280 -12.43 -23.70 -7.61
N ILE A 281 -13.23 -24.77 -7.71
CA ILE A 281 -14.55 -24.75 -8.33
C ILE A 281 -15.47 -23.74 -7.62
N ALA A 282 -15.46 -23.72 -6.27
CA ALA A 282 -16.26 -22.79 -5.49
C ALA A 282 -15.88 -21.33 -5.74
N VAL A 283 -14.58 -21.02 -5.81
CA VAL A 283 -14.10 -19.66 -6.08
C VAL A 283 -14.36 -19.24 -7.52
N GLN A 284 -14.23 -20.15 -8.50
CA GLN A 284 -14.60 -19.89 -9.89
C GLN A 284 -16.09 -19.58 -10.05
N ALA A 285 -16.95 -20.32 -9.36
CA ALA A 285 -18.38 -20.07 -9.36
C ALA A 285 -18.72 -18.67 -8.83
N LYS A 286 -18.09 -18.25 -7.74
CA LYS A 286 -18.24 -16.88 -7.18
C LYS A 286 -17.78 -15.83 -8.19
N LYS A 287 -16.61 -16.01 -8.84
CA LYS A 287 -16.11 -15.09 -9.89
C LYS A 287 -17.09 -14.93 -11.06
N LYS A 288 -17.72 -16.02 -11.50
CA LYS A 288 -18.73 -15.98 -12.56
C LYS A 288 -20.00 -15.27 -12.10
N ALA A 289 -20.46 -15.50 -10.87
CA ALA A 289 -21.65 -14.85 -10.33
C ALA A 289 -21.47 -13.32 -10.25
N ASP A 290 -20.31 -12.83 -9.79
CA ASP A 290 -20.02 -11.40 -9.74
C ASP A 290 -20.05 -10.73 -11.13
N LEU A 291 -19.63 -11.43 -12.18
CA LEU A 291 -19.70 -10.93 -13.56
C LEU A 291 -21.15 -10.77 -14.08
N PHE A 292 -22.09 -11.58 -13.58
CA PHE A 292 -23.51 -11.52 -14.01
C PHE A 292 -24.30 -10.38 -13.31
N TYR A 293 -23.79 -9.82 -12.19
CA TYR A 293 -24.43 -8.68 -11.52
C TYR A 293 -24.10 -7.32 -12.15
N TYR A 294 -23.15 -7.26 -13.07
CA TYR A 294 -22.71 -6.04 -13.75
C TYR A 294 -23.07 -5.99 -15.25
N THR A 295 -23.86 -6.94 -15.75
CA THR A 295 -24.51 -6.91 -17.07
C THR A 295 -26.00 -6.67 -16.92
#